data_7c53e89e1fc155d7ef2e629d4124b38e
#
_entry.id   7c53e89e1fc155d7ef2e629d4124b38e
#
_cell.length_a   1.000
_cell.length_b   1.000
_cell.length_c   1.000
_cell.angle_alpha   90.00
_cell.angle_beta   90.00
_cell.angle_gamma   90.00
#
_symmetry.space_group_name_H-M   'P 1'
#
loop_
_entity.id
_entity.type
_entity.pdbx_description
1 polymer ?
#
loop_
_entity_poly.entity_id
_entity_poly.type
_entity_poly.pdbx_seq_one_letter_code
_entity_poly.pdbx_strand_id
1 'polypeptide(L)'
;MLLRGFFYYSDDGDGTDDLDLVVSRNYCTQCLSALLSPLGTYYRWYLSRLNGSIRHEHWEWLPIETFLANMIASVVSAFVSALLVLDGKNNYHQLAVVVAKAIQMGYAGSFSTVSTYVTETVGLMRALLRAFWGYYYGFGSLLCAFVLGVASYGWSVA
;
A
#
# COMPACT_ATOMS: atom_id res chain seq x y z
N MET A 1 -24.09 7.32 1.93
CA MET A 1 -24.29 7.50 0.48
C MET A 1 -22.99 7.40 -0.32
N LEU A 2 -21.84 7.03 0.29
CA LEU A 2 -20.52 6.98 -0.37
C LEU A 2 -19.98 5.56 -0.68
N LEU A 3 -20.74 4.50 -0.39
CA LEU A 3 -20.32 3.11 -0.65
C LEU A 3 -21.03 2.44 -1.85
N ARG A 4 -21.91 3.14 -2.54
CA ARG A 4 -22.65 2.59 -3.70
C ARG A 4 -21.87 2.60 -5.02
N GLY A 5 -20.74 3.30 -5.10
CA GLY A 5 -19.96 3.45 -6.33
C GLY A 5 -18.95 2.32 -6.61
N PHE A 6 -18.79 1.35 -5.71
CA PHE A 6 -17.81 0.28 -5.86
C PHE A 6 -18.39 -1.05 -6.40
N PHE A 7 -19.70 -1.10 -6.63
CA PHE A 7 -20.37 -2.28 -7.18
C PHE A 7 -20.78 -2.00 -8.61
N TYR A 8 -19.95 -2.42 -9.57
CA TYR A 8 -20.38 -2.55 -10.95
C TYR A 8 -21.36 -3.73 -11.01
N TYR A 9 -22.65 -3.41 -11.08
CA TYR A 9 -23.74 -4.38 -11.26
C TYR A 9 -23.83 -4.71 -12.76
N SER A 10 -23.57 -5.95 -13.12
CA SER A 10 -23.94 -6.49 -14.41
C SER A 10 -25.26 -7.22 -14.22
N ASP A 11 -26.33 -6.62 -14.71
CA ASP A 11 -27.70 -7.10 -14.65
C ASP A 11 -27.93 -8.07 -15.81
N ASP A 12 -27.86 -9.38 -15.52
CA ASP A 12 -28.53 -10.40 -16.33
C ASP A 12 -28.59 -11.72 -15.54
N GLY A 13 -29.81 -12.00 -14.98
CA GLY A 13 -30.26 -13.33 -14.54
C GLY A 13 -29.91 -13.73 -13.11
N ASP A 14 -30.96 -13.83 -12.28
CA ASP A 14 -30.97 -14.30 -10.89
C ASP A 14 -30.00 -13.62 -9.91
N GLY A 15 -30.27 -12.34 -9.69
CA GLY A 15 -29.41 -11.42 -8.98
C GLY A 15 -29.20 -11.66 -7.48
N THR A 16 -29.69 -12.74 -6.89
CA THR A 16 -29.50 -13.09 -5.49
C THR A 16 -28.24 -13.92 -5.27
N ASP A 17 -27.99 -14.89 -6.13
CA ASP A 17 -26.83 -15.79 -6.01
C ASP A 17 -25.51 -15.06 -6.29
N ASP A 18 -25.50 -14.15 -7.27
CA ASP A 18 -24.33 -13.32 -7.58
C ASP A 18 -24.00 -12.32 -6.46
N LEU A 19 -25.04 -11.75 -5.83
CA LEU A 19 -24.86 -10.85 -4.70
C LEU A 19 -24.24 -11.56 -3.49
N ASP A 20 -24.73 -12.77 -3.19
CA ASP A 20 -24.23 -13.57 -2.07
C ASP A 20 -22.78 -14.01 -2.29
N LEU A 21 -22.41 -14.35 -3.52
CA LEU A 21 -21.02 -14.67 -3.89
C LEU A 21 -20.08 -13.47 -3.76
N VAL A 22 -20.52 -12.28 -4.17
CA VAL A 22 -19.74 -11.04 -4.03
C VAL A 22 -19.57 -10.67 -2.56
N VAL A 23 -20.64 -10.77 -1.77
CA VAL A 23 -20.62 -10.50 -0.34
C VAL A 23 -19.68 -11.48 0.38
N SER A 24 -19.78 -12.77 0.12
CA SER A 24 -18.92 -13.81 0.68
C SER A 24 -17.45 -13.58 0.36
N ARG A 25 -17.11 -13.23 -0.90
CA ARG A 25 -15.72 -12.90 -1.29
C ARG A 25 -15.18 -11.68 -0.56
N ASN A 26 -16.00 -10.65 -0.36
CA ASN A 26 -15.59 -9.46 0.36
C ASN A 26 -15.31 -9.78 1.84
N TYR A 27 -16.12 -10.60 2.48
CA TYR A 27 -15.88 -11.07 3.85
C TYR A 27 -14.59 -11.89 3.94
N CYS A 28 -14.36 -12.83 3.04
CA CYS A 28 -13.11 -13.59 3.01
C CYS A 28 -11.89 -12.68 2.83
N THR A 29 -11.97 -11.69 1.94
CA THR A 29 -10.89 -10.71 1.73
C THR A 29 -10.62 -9.90 2.99
N GLN A 30 -11.65 -9.43 3.69
CA GLN A 30 -11.51 -8.65 4.91
C GLN A 30 -10.92 -9.49 6.06
N CYS A 31 -11.41 -10.71 6.26
CA CYS A 31 -10.87 -11.62 7.28
C CYS A 31 -9.39 -11.94 7.02
N LEU A 32 -9.04 -12.24 5.77
CA LEU A 32 -7.66 -12.53 5.38
C LEU A 32 -6.76 -11.28 5.49
N SER A 33 -7.28 -10.10 5.15
CA SER A 33 -6.58 -8.83 5.35
C SER A 33 -6.29 -8.57 6.84
N ALA A 34 -7.25 -8.85 7.71
CA ALA A 34 -7.08 -8.70 9.16
C ALA A 34 -6.00 -9.66 9.71
N LEU A 35 -5.91 -10.89 9.17
CA LEU A 35 -4.87 -11.86 9.54
C LEU A 35 -3.49 -11.46 9.03
N LEU A 36 -3.38 -10.79 7.89
CA LEU A 36 -2.12 -10.34 7.30
C LEU A 36 -1.63 -9.00 7.86
N SER A 37 -2.52 -8.20 8.44
CA SER A 37 -2.20 -6.88 9.01
C SER A 37 -1.13 -6.92 10.12
N PRO A 38 -1.15 -7.87 11.07
CA PRO A 38 -0.09 -7.97 12.10
C PRO A 38 1.30 -8.19 11.51
N LEU A 39 1.41 -8.91 10.38
CA LEU A 39 2.70 -9.14 9.72
C LEU A 39 3.26 -7.82 9.16
N GLY A 40 2.43 -7.01 8.49
CA GLY A 40 2.85 -5.70 7.99
C GLY A 40 3.30 -4.78 9.13
N THR A 41 2.56 -4.74 10.23
CA THR A 41 2.92 -3.98 11.43
C THR A 41 4.22 -4.48 12.07
N TYR A 42 4.43 -5.80 12.15
CA TYR A 42 5.64 -6.41 12.68
C TYR A 42 6.88 -6.03 11.85
N TYR A 43 6.81 -6.15 10.52
CA TYR A 43 7.90 -5.76 9.64
C TYR A 43 8.20 -4.26 9.72
N ARG A 44 7.17 -3.42 9.84
CA ARG A 44 7.35 -2.00 10.08
C ARG A 44 8.07 -1.73 11.40
N TRP A 45 7.68 -2.41 12.49
CA TRP A 45 8.37 -2.30 13.77
C TRP A 45 9.83 -2.77 13.66
N TYR A 46 10.10 -3.80 12.87
CA TYR A 46 11.47 -4.26 12.63
C TYR A 46 12.30 -3.20 11.88
N LEU A 47 11.71 -2.54 10.86
CA LEU A 47 12.37 -1.45 10.15
C LEU A 47 12.65 -0.24 11.07
N SER A 48 11.79 0.01 12.07
CA SER A 48 11.99 1.13 12.99
C SER A 48 13.30 1.04 13.78
N ARG A 49 13.82 -0.17 13.96
CA ARG A 49 15.13 -0.40 14.57
C ARG A 49 16.30 0.11 13.71
N LEU A 50 16.10 0.24 12.40
CA LEU A 50 17.11 0.80 11.51
C LEU A 50 17.29 2.30 11.68
N ASN A 51 16.28 2.97 12.22
CA ASN A 51 16.26 4.44 12.41
C ASN A 51 17.25 4.93 13.50
N GLY A 52 18.09 4.20 14.03
CA GLY A 52 19.15 4.61 14.94
C GLY A 52 20.54 4.06 14.56
N SER A 53 20.56 3.10 13.61
CA SER A 53 21.78 2.40 13.23
C SER A 53 22.55 3.11 12.10
N ILE A 54 21.86 3.90 11.27
CA ILE A 54 22.49 4.62 10.16
C ILE A 54 22.84 6.03 10.61
N ARG A 55 23.91 6.13 11.39
CA ARG A 55 24.47 7.38 11.90
C ARG A 55 25.48 7.97 10.90
N HIS A 56 25.03 8.25 9.69
CA HIS A 56 25.84 8.99 8.72
C HIS A 56 25.42 10.46 8.76
N GLU A 57 26.35 11.37 9.03
CA GLU A 57 26.13 12.83 9.19
C GLU A 57 25.31 13.46 8.06
N HIS A 58 25.35 12.90 6.85
CA HIS A 58 24.64 13.40 5.67
C HIS A 58 23.16 12.96 5.60
N TRP A 59 22.74 11.90 6.30
CA TRP A 59 21.40 11.30 6.19
C TRP A 59 20.58 11.37 7.49
N GLU A 60 21.10 12.04 8.53
CA GLU A 60 20.39 12.18 9.82
C GLU A 60 19.03 12.88 9.71
N TRP A 61 18.82 13.66 8.65
CA TRP A 61 17.57 14.39 8.42
C TRP A 61 16.49 13.52 7.78
N LEU A 62 16.85 12.37 7.15
CA LEU A 62 15.91 11.53 6.42
C LEU A 62 15.36 10.43 7.34
N PRO A 63 14.03 10.37 7.58
CA PRO A 63 13.41 9.26 8.28
C PRO A 63 13.35 8.04 7.35
N ILE A 64 14.46 7.30 7.29
CA ILE A 64 14.70 6.19 6.35
C ILE A 64 13.67 5.07 6.54
N GLU A 65 13.27 4.80 7.78
CA GLU A 65 12.26 3.80 8.11
C GLU A 65 10.94 4.04 7.37
N THR A 66 10.36 5.23 7.56
CA THR A 66 9.08 5.61 6.97
C THR A 66 9.17 5.68 5.45
N PHE A 67 10.29 6.21 4.94
CA PHE A 67 10.55 6.26 3.51
C PHE A 67 10.57 4.85 2.90
N LEU A 68 11.37 3.93 3.43
CA LEU A 68 11.48 2.56 2.93
C LEU A 68 10.17 1.80 3.06
N ALA A 69 9.47 1.92 4.19
CA ALA A 69 8.19 1.26 4.39
C ALA A 69 7.17 1.67 3.30
N ASN A 70 7.07 2.97 3.03
CA ASN A 70 6.15 3.47 2.01
C ASN A 70 6.57 3.10 0.59
N MET A 71 7.88 3.07 0.28
CA MET A 71 8.38 2.63 -1.03
C MET A 71 8.08 1.15 -1.27
N ILE A 72 8.38 0.27 -0.32
CA ILE A 72 8.10 -1.17 -0.41
C ILE A 72 6.59 -1.40 -0.54
N ALA A 73 5.78 -0.73 0.26
CA ALA A 73 4.32 -0.84 0.16
C ALA A 73 3.79 -0.42 -1.21
N SER A 74 4.34 0.65 -1.79
CA SER A 74 3.96 1.12 -3.13
C SER A 74 4.30 0.09 -4.21
N VAL A 75 5.49 -0.50 -4.16
CA VAL A 75 5.92 -1.56 -5.10
C VAL A 75 5.03 -2.79 -4.97
N VAL A 76 4.78 -3.27 -3.74
CA VAL A 76 3.91 -4.43 -3.50
C VAL A 76 2.50 -4.16 -4.00
N SER A 77 1.93 -2.99 -3.71
CA SER A 77 0.59 -2.62 -4.17
C SER A 77 0.51 -2.53 -5.70
N ALA A 78 1.52 -1.95 -6.36
CA ALA A 78 1.57 -1.85 -7.81
C ALA A 78 1.68 -3.24 -8.47
N PHE A 79 2.54 -4.10 -7.94
CA PHE A 79 2.69 -5.47 -8.43
C PHE A 79 1.40 -6.29 -8.28
N VAL A 80 0.76 -6.23 -7.12
CA VAL A 80 -0.52 -6.90 -6.89
C VAL A 80 -1.62 -6.36 -7.81
N SER A 81 -1.66 -5.04 -8.04
CA SER A 81 -2.60 -4.44 -8.99
C SER A 81 -2.39 -4.92 -10.42
N ALA A 82 -1.13 -5.08 -10.84
CA ALA A 82 -0.79 -5.63 -12.16
C ALA A 82 -1.24 -7.09 -12.29
N LEU A 83 -1.01 -7.92 -11.26
CA LEU A 83 -1.50 -9.30 -11.24
C LEU A 83 -3.02 -9.38 -11.36
N LEU A 84 -3.75 -8.51 -10.67
CA LEU A 84 -5.21 -8.46 -10.74
C LEU A 84 -5.72 -8.07 -12.14
N VAL A 85 -5.01 -7.20 -12.85
CA VAL A 85 -5.35 -6.83 -14.24
C VAL A 85 -5.09 -7.98 -15.21
N LEU A 86 -3.97 -8.70 -15.03
CA LEU A 86 -3.64 -9.89 -15.83
C LEU A 86 -4.62 -11.03 -15.57
N ASP A 87 -5.08 -11.18 -14.33
CA ASP A 87 -6.09 -12.17 -13.94
C ASP A 87 -7.41 -11.96 -14.67
N GLY A 88 -7.88 -10.74 -14.78
CA GLY A 88 -9.09 -10.39 -15.55
C GLY A 88 -9.04 -10.83 -17.01
N LYS A 89 -7.83 -11.10 -17.57
CA LYS A 89 -7.64 -11.65 -18.93
C LYS A 89 -7.61 -13.17 -18.98
N ASN A 90 -7.18 -13.85 -17.92
CA ASN A 90 -6.81 -15.26 -17.92
C ASN A 90 -7.69 -16.17 -17.05
N ASN A 91 -8.73 -15.64 -16.39
CA ASN A 91 -9.64 -16.39 -15.49
C ASN A 91 -8.92 -17.25 -14.44
N TYR A 92 -7.91 -16.66 -13.77
CA TYR A 92 -7.27 -17.34 -12.64
C TYR A 92 -8.30 -17.61 -11.51
N HIS A 93 -7.96 -18.54 -10.66
CA HIS A 93 -8.82 -18.99 -9.59
C HIS A 93 -9.28 -17.81 -8.72
N GLN A 94 -10.57 -17.69 -8.44
CA GLN A 94 -11.15 -16.62 -7.61
C GLN A 94 -10.44 -16.44 -6.26
N LEU A 95 -9.86 -17.54 -5.74
CA LEU A 95 -9.04 -17.53 -4.53
C LEU A 95 -7.78 -16.65 -4.68
N ALA A 96 -7.12 -16.68 -5.84
CA ALA A 96 -5.92 -15.87 -6.09
C ALA A 96 -6.24 -14.37 -6.02
N VAL A 97 -7.38 -13.96 -6.54
CA VAL A 97 -7.86 -12.56 -6.47
C VAL A 97 -8.12 -12.13 -5.03
N VAL A 98 -8.77 -12.99 -4.23
CA VAL A 98 -9.04 -12.73 -2.81
C VAL A 98 -7.74 -12.58 -2.03
N VAL A 99 -6.78 -13.49 -2.23
CA VAL A 99 -5.46 -13.45 -1.58
C VAL A 99 -4.67 -12.20 -1.99
N ALA A 100 -4.64 -11.88 -3.29
CA ALA A 100 -3.96 -10.71 -3.81
C ALA A 100 -4.51 -9.41 -3.19
N LYS A 101 -5.83 -9.24 -3.18
CA LYS A 101 -6.48 -8.09 -2.52
C LYS A 101 -6.22 -8.05 -1.01
N ALA A 102 -6.21 -9.20 -0.35
CA ALA A 102 -5.92 -9.27 1.08
C ALA A 102 -4.47 -8.88 1.40
N ILE A 103 -3.50 -9.25 0.57
CA ILE A 103 -2.10 -8.80 0.69
C ILE A 103 -2.02 -7.28 0.49
N GLN A 104 -2.69 -6.74 -0.52
CA GLN A 104 -2.67 -5.31 -0.78
C GLN A 104 -3.30 -4.50 0.36
N MET A 105 -4.47 -4.90 0.84
CA MET A 105 -5.19 -4.17 1.89
C MET A 105 -4.62 -4.44 3.29
N GLY A 106 -4.33 -5.70 3.60
CA GLY A 106 -3.86 -6.13 4.92
C GLY A 106 -2.39 -5.85 5.13
N TYR A 107 -1.53 -6.48 4.35
CA TYR A 107 -0.08 -6.37 4.52
C TYR A 107 0.45 -5.00 4.08
N ALA A 108 0.25 -4.59 2.83
CA ALA A 108 0.79 -3.33 2.32
C ALA A 108 0.15 -2.11 3.01
N GLY A 109 -1.15 -2.16 3.32
CA GLY A 109 -1.86 -1.10 4.03
C GLY A 109 -1.40 -0.90 5.47
N SER A 110 -1.10 -1.99 6.21
CA SER A 110 -0.58 -1.91 7.58
C SER A 110 0.93 -1.63 7.65
N PHE A 111 1.66 -1.99 6.60
CA PHE A 111 3.10 -1.73 6.49
C PHE A 111 3.37 -0.26 6.16
N SER A 112 2.59 0.36 5.25
CA SER A 112 2.68 1.79 4.95
C SER A 112 2.10 2.64 6.08
N THR A 113 2.57 3.90 6.18
CA THR A 113 2.07 4.82 7.20
C THR A 113 2.06 6.27 6.74
N VAL A 114 0.84 6.81 6.61
CA VAL A 114 0.64 8.22 6.27
C VAL A 114 0.81 9.10 7.50
N SER A 115 0.33 8.66 8.66
CA SER A 115 0.39 9.45 9.89
C SER A 115 1.83 9.76 10.33
N THR A 116 2.70 8.76 10.33
CA THR A 116 4.13 8.94 10.65
C THR A 116 4.80 9.83 9.61
N TYR A 117 4.56 9.59 8.33
CA TYR A 117 5.06 10.41 7.23
C TYR A 117 4.71 11.89 7.38
N VAL A 118 3.43 12.20 7.68
CA VAL A 118 2.99 13.59 7.90
C VAL A 118 3.64 14.19 9.13
N THR A 119 3.71 13.45 10.23
CA THR A 119 4.34 13.93 11.47
C THR A 119 5.81 14.25 11.27
N GLU A 120 6.56 13.41 10.57
CA GLU A 120 7.98 13.62 10.25
C GLU A 120 8.17 14.80 9.31
N THR A 121 7.35 14.88 8.24
CA THR A 121 7.38 16.01 7.30
C THR A 121 7.12 17.33 8.01
N VAL A 122 6.08 17.41 8.85
CA VAL A 122 5.76 18.62 9.63
C VAL A 122 6.86 18.91 10.66
N GLY A 123 7.42 17.88 11.29
CA GLY A 123 8.54 18.03 12.22
C GLY A 123 9.76 18.67 11.56
N LEU A 124 10.12 18.20 10.36
CA LEU A 124 11.21 18.77 9.57
C LEU A 124 10.93 20.21 9.12
N MET A 125 9.67 20.52 8.74
CA MET A 125 9.27 21.88 8.36
C MET A 125 9.31 22.87 9.54
N ARG A 126 9.01 22.41 10.76
CA ARG A 126 9.04 23.24 11.97
C ARG A 126 10.46 23.55 12.46
N ALA A 127 11.44 22.79 12.07
CA ALA A 127 12.83 23.06 12.37
C ALA A 127 13.31 24.25 11.51
N LEU A 128 13.34 25.46 12.08
CA LEU A 128 13.61 26.76 11.42
C LEU A 128 14.81 26.76 10.47
N LEU A 129 15.88 26.02 10.80
CA LEU A 129 17.08 25.88 9.98
C LEU A 129 17.00 24.76 8.93
N ARG A 130 15.96 23.93 8.97
CA ARG A 130 15.83 22.73 8.13
C ARG A 130 14.48 22.63 7.40
N ALA A 131 13.72 23.73 7.33
CA ALA A 131 12.39 23.76 6.70
C ALA A 131 12.40 23.24 5.25
N PHE A 132 13.45 23.53 4.47
CA PHE A 132 13.60 23.05 3.10
C PHE A 132 13.67 21.52 3.02
N TRP A 133 14.29 20.86 3.99
CA TRP A 133 14.40 19.40 4.03
C TRP A 133 13.04 18.71 4.19
N GLY A 134 12.11 19.33 4.92
CA GLY A 134 10.73 18.85 5.01
C GLY A 134 10.01 18.82 3.67
N TYR A 135 10.20 19.87 2.84
CA TYR A 135 9.64 19.90 1.48
C TYR A 135 10.30 18.86 0.58
N TYR A 136 11.63 18.74 0.59
CA TYR A 136 12.34 17.73 -0.20
C TYR A 136 11.92 16.31 0.19
N TYR A 137 11.79 16.03 1.49
CA TYR A 137 11.31 14.74 1.97
C TYR A 137 9.87 14.50 1.52
N GLY A 138 8.96 15.47 1.73
CA GLY A 138 7.56 15.35 1.40
C GLY A 138 7.34 15.11 -0.09
N PHE A 139 7.80 16.02 -0.95
CA PHE A 139 7.63 15.88 -2.39
C PHE A 139 8.48 14.77 -2.99
N GLY A 140 9.72 14.60 -2.52
CA GLY A 140 10.64 13.59 -3.02
C GLY A 140 10.12 12.18 -2.76
N SER A 141 9.60 11.89 -1.56
CA SER A 141 9.05 10.58 -1.26
C SER A 141 7.78 10.27 -2.05
N LEU A 142 6.89 11.25 -2.26
CA LEU A 142 5.70 11.06 -3.11
C LEU A 142 6.10 10.80 -4.56
N LEU A 143 7.04 11.56 -5.09
CA LEU A 143 7.54 11.38 -6.46
C LEU A 143 8.21 10.01 -6.63
N CYS A 144 9.07 9.62 -5.69
CA CYS A 144 9.70 8.30 -5.70
C CYS A 144 8.68 7.17 -5.63
N ALA A 145 7.68 7.26 -4.75
CA ALA A 145 6.61 6.26 -4.65
C ALA A 145 5.81 6.15 -5.94
N PHE A 146 5.50 7.28 -6.57
CA PHE A 146 4.80 7.32 -7.86
C PHE A 146 5.63 6.67 -8.97
N VAL A 147 6.88 7.06 -9.13
CA VAL A 147 7.79 6.52 -10.17
C VAL A 147 8.00 5.02 -9.98
N LEU A 148 8.27 4.58 -8.75
CA LEU A 148 8.44 3.15 -8.44
C LEU A 148 7.15 2.36 -8.67
N GLY A 149 6.00 2.91 -8.30
CA GLY A 149 4.69 2.30 -8.52
C GLY A 149 4.41 2.12 -10.02
N VAL A 150 4.58 3.18 -10.82
CA VAL A 150 4.39 3.14 -12.28
C VAL A 150 5.37 2.19 -12.96
N ALA A 151 6.65 2.23 -12.58
CA ALA A 151 7.66 1.35 -13.14
C ALA A 151 7.37 -0.14 -12.80
N SER A 152 7.00 -0.43 -11.56
CA SER A 152 6.66 -1.78 -11.12
C SER A 152 5.40 -2.31 -11.81
N TYR A 153 4.38 -1.47 -11.97
CA TYR A 153 3.17 -1.80 -12.69
C TYR A 153 3.45 -2.05 -14.17
N GLY A 154 4.16 -1.12 -14.83
CA GLY A 154 4.51 -1.22 -16.25
C GLY A 154 5.34 -2.46 -16.56
N TRP A 155 6.34 -2.77 -15.72
CA TRP A 155 7.16 -3.98 -15.86
C TRP A 155 6.33 -5.26 -15.74
N SER A 156 5.33 -5.27 -14.86
CA SER A 156 4.50 -6.46 -14.61
C SER A 156 3.45 -6.71 -15.69
N VAL A 157 3.10 -5.69 -16.48
CA VAL A 157 2.07 -5.78 -17.54
C VAL A 157 2.69 -5.89 -18.95
N ALA A 158 3.99 -5.58 -19.10
CA ALA A 158 4.73 -5.70 -20.36
C ALA A 158 5.06 -7.15 -20.68
#